data_04a909924a8dd1d17e97332a91c7888b
#
_entry.id   04a909924a8dd1d17e97332a91c7888b
#
_cell.length_a   1.000
_cell.length_b   1.000
_cell.length_c   1.000
_cell.angle_alpha   90.00
_cell.angle_beta   90.00
_cell.angle_gamma   90.00
#
_symmetry.space_group_name_H-M   'P 1'
#
loop_
_entity.id
_entity.type
_entity.pdbx_description
1 polymer ?
#
loop_
_entity_poly.entity_id
_entity_poly.type
_entity_poly.pdbx_seq_one_letter_code
_entity_poly.pdbx_strand_id
1 'polypeptide(L)'
;FALATAPTISLQCELARLVSFAALNQKTPPAFLYASGKPGRFNTPDVDCVYFSESEETARAEYEAAFRGLPSRRQPRTTYFARVRLAHVLDLVNPGALSHLAIDQRAVHAVWRGADRPTVTQPLGELVSRQDRVSAIRYPSVAALDAGFEGANVVIFRASLAAGDFVEVIGPDDASLDRWTGRDASGEEPGRRS
;
A
#
# COMPACT_ATOMS: atom_id res chain seq x y z
N PHE A 1 -14.58 12.40 7.50
CA PHE A 1 -14.73 11.48 6.35
C PHE A 1 -15.91 10.55 6.57
N ALA A 2 -16.79 10.41 5.56
CA ALA A 2 -17.95 9.50 5.59
C ALA A 2 -17.54 8.07 5.15
N LEU A 3 -16.55 7.45 5.82
CA LEU A 3 -16.05 6.12 5.45
C LEU A 3 -17.09 5.01 5.59
N ALA A 4 -18.01 5.14 6.54
CA ALA A 4 -19.03 4.11 6.78
C ALA A 4 -19.93 3.83 5.57
N THR A 5 -20.11 4.80 4.69
CA THR A 5 -20.93 4.71 3.48
C THR A 5 -20.13 4.90 2.18
N ALA A 6 -18.79 5.03 2.28
CA ALA A 6 -17.95 5.22 1.12
C ALA A 6 -18.06 4.02 0.16
N PRO A 7 -18.15 4.28 -1.16
CA PRO A 7 -18.14 3.21 -2.13
C PRO A 7 -16.77 2.52 -2.15
N THR A 8 -16.78 1.19 -2.16
CA THR A 8 -15.58 0.36 -2.28
C THR A 8 -15.66 -0.52 -3.52
N ILE A 9 -14.51 -0.93 -4.00
CA ILE A 9 -14.35 -1.94 -5.06
C ILE A 9 -13.71 -3.20 -4.46
N SER A 10 -13.85 -4.33 -5.11
CA SER A 10 -13.01 -5.50 -4.85
C SER A 10 -11.79 -5.47 -5.75
N LEU A 11 -10.64 -5.92 -5.23
CA LEU A 11 -9.40 -6.01 -5.97
C LEU A 11 -8.85 -7.44 -5.89
N GLN A 12 -8.67 -8.07 -7.05
CA GLN A 12 -8.02 -9.36 -7.17
C GLN A 12 -7.05 -9.32 -8.35
N CYS A 13 -5.76 -9.17 -8.05
CA CYS A 13 -4.72 -8.99 -9.06
C CYS A 13 -3.33 -9.28 -8.48
N GLU A 14 -2.31 -9.14 -9.32
CA GLU A 14 -0.91 -9.02 -8.89
C GLU A 14 -0.54 -7.54 -8.77
N LEU A 15 0.19 -7.22 -7.71
CA LEU A 15 0.74 -5.90 -7.43
C LEU A 15 2.27 -5.99 -7.38
N ALA A 16 2.95 -4.93 -7.79
CA ALA A 16 4.41 -4.86 -7.83
C ALA A 16 4.97 -3.94 -6.74
N ARG A 17 6.13 -4.29 -6.20
CA ARG A 17 6.89 -3.41 -5.30
C ARG A 17 8.37 -3.47 -5.62
N LEU A 18 9.00 -2.31 -5.83
CA LEU A 18 10.42 -2.17 -6.05
C LEU A 18 11.11 -1.70 -4.76
N VAL A 19 12.11 -2.44 -4.32
CA VAL A 19 12.86 -2.16 -3.08
C VAL A 19 14.36 -2.34 -3.30
N SER A 20 15.17 -1.71 -2.46
CA SER A 20 16.60 -2.00 -2.42
C SER A 20 16.87 -3.34 -1.70
N PHE A 21 17.91 -4.07 -2.09
CA PHE A 21 18.33 -5.28 -1.37
C PHE A 21 18.62 -4.99 0.12
N ALA A 22 19.15 -3.82 0.43
CA ALA A 22 19.39 -3.43 1.82
C ALA A 22 18.10 -3.36 2.64
N ALA A 23 16.98 -2.94 2.03
CA ALA A 23 15.70 -2.89 2.72
C ALA A 23 15.12 -4.29 3.00
N LEU A 24 15.28 -5.24 2.06
CA LEU A 24 14.85 -6.62 2.27
C LEU A 24 15.66 -7.34 3.36
N ASN A 25 16.96 -7.08 3.41
CA ASN A 25 17.87 -7.77 4.31
C ASN A 25 17.96 -7.16 5.73
N GLN A 26 17.06 -6.23 6.07
CA GLN A 26 17.01 -5.67 7.44
C GLN A 26 16.53 -6.68 8.50
N LYS A 27 15.91 -7.78 8.08
CA LYS A 27 15.47 -8.88 8.95
C LYS A 27 16.01 -10.21 8.46
N THR A 28 16.13 -11.17 9.36
CA THR A 28 16.53 -12.54 9.04
C THR A 28 15.48 -13.50 9.60
N PRO A 29 14.71 -14.22 8.75
CA PRO A 29 14.70 -14.17 7.27
C PRO A 29 14.19 -12.81 6.73
N PRO A 30 14.47 -12.50 5.45
CA PRO A 30 13.95 -11.30 4.82
C PRO A 30 12.44 -11.22 4.96
N ALA A 31 11.91 -10.07 5.37
CA ALA A 31 10.48 -9.82 5.42
C ALA A 31 10.09 -8.96 4.22
N PHE A 32 9.10 -9.42 3.47
CA PHE A 32 8.60 -8.70 2.28
C PHE A 32 7.41 -7.81 2.64
N LEU A 33 6.53 -8.31 3.51
CA LEU A 33 5.36 -7.57 4.01
C LEU A 33 5.71 -6.95 5.37
N TYR A 34 6.21 -5.74 5.37
CA TYR A 34 6.57 -5.03 6.59
C TYR A 34 6.18 -3.55 6.53
N ALA A 35 5.75 -3.02 7.65
CA ALA A 35 5.65 -1.59 7.86
C ALA A 35 7.04 -1.01 8.04
N SER A 36 7.33 0.09 7.35
CA SER A 36 8.64 0.73 7.41
C SER A 36 8.93 1.41 8.75
N GLY A 37 7.91 1.58 9.61
CA GLY A 37 7.99 2.41 10.82
C GLY A 37 8.24 3.89 10.51
N LYS A 38 8.06 4.30 9.25
CA LYS A 38 8.23 5.68 8.77
C LYS A 38 6.90 6.22 8.27
N PRO A 39 6.67 7.54 8.38
CA PRO A 39 5.48 8.13 7.82
C PRO A 39 5.46 7.95 6.30
N GLY A 40 4.29 7.67 5.77
CA GLY A 40 3.99 7.59 4.35
C GLY A 40 2.86 8.51 3.94
N ARG A 41 2.39 8.40 2.70
CA ARG A 41 1.27 9.21 2.21
C ARG A 41 -0.01 8.98 3.00
N PHE A 42 -0.28 7.74 3.41
CA PHE A 42 -1.50 7.33 4.11
C PHE A 42 -1.24 6.74 5.50
N ASN A 43 -0.06 6.92 6.06
CA ASN A 43 0.23 6.40 7.41
C ASN A 43 1.14 7.30 8.22
N THR A 44 0.90 7.31 9.51
CA THR A 44 1.88 7.67 10.54
C THR A 44 2.77 6.46 10.88
N PRO A 45 3.88 6.64 11.61
CA PRO A 45 4.82 5.55 11.94
C PRO A 45 4.18 4.33 12.60
N ASP A 46 3.09 4.52 13.35
CA ASP A 46 2.44 3.48 14.15
C ASP A 46 1.44 2.62 13.36
N VAL A 47 1.16 2.97 12.10
CA VAL A 47 0.23 2.25 11.25
C VAL A 47 0.94 1.14 10.50
N ASP A 48 0.55 -0.13 10.75
CA ASP A 48 1.08 -1.30 10.04
C ASP A 48 0.43 -1.42 8.67
N CYS A 49 1.16 -0.98 7.65
CA CYS A 49 0.70 -1.00 6.27
C CYS A 49 1.85 -1.26 5.29
N VAL A 50 1.49 -1.69 4.08
CA VAL A 50 2.42 -1.93 2.98
C VAL A 50 1.93 -1.23 1.71
N TYR A 51 2.87 -0.69 0.94
CA TYR A 51 2.59 0.01 -0.32
C TYR A 51 3.01 -0.84 -1.50
N PHE A 52 2.14 -0.95 -2.49
CA PHE A 52 2.37 -1.57 -3.78
C PHE A 52 1.95 -0.63 -4.91
N SER A 53 2.35 -0.98 -6.13
CA SER A 53 1.89 -0.36 -7.38
C SER A 53 1.18 -1.40 -8.24
N GLU A 54 0.22 -0.98 -9.06
CA GLU A 54 -0.53 -1.89 -9.95
C GLU A 54 0.32 -2.45 -11.11
N SER A 55 1.48 -1.84 -11.37
CA SER A 55 2.42 -2.32 -12.39
C SER A 55 3.88 -2.14 -11.94
N GLU A 56 4.78 -2.91 -12.54
CA GLU A 56 6.21 -2.74 -12.34
C GLU A 56 6.68 -1.35 -12.81
N GLU A 57 6.11 -0.83 -13.88
CA GLU A 57 6.44 0.48 -14.42
C GLU A 57 6.10 1.58 -13.42
N THR A 58 4.92 1.52 -12.79
CA THR A 58 4.52 2.44 -11.72
C THR A 58 5.43 2.29 -10.49
N ALA A 59 5.75 1.06 -10.08
CA ALA A 59 6.67 0.82 -8.96
C ALA A 59 8.06 1.41 -9.22
N ARG A 60 8.54 1.35 -10.46
CA ARG A 60 9.80 1.94 -10.89
C ARG A 60 9.75 3.47 -10.83
N ALA A 61 8.70 4.09 -11.37
CA ALA A 61 8.51 5.54 -11.33
C ALA A 61 8.49 6.05 -9.87
N GLU A 62 7.76 5.39 -8.98
CA GLU A 62 7.70 5.73 -7.54
C GLU A 62 9.08 5.61 -6.87
N TYR A 63 9.82 4.54 -7.15
CA TYR A 63 11.16 4.36 -6.62
C TYR A 63 12.12 5.46 -7.10
N GLU A 64 12.11 5.75 -8.40
CA GLU A 64 12.97 6.78 -8.98
C GLU A 64 12.65 8.18 -8.46
N ALA A 65 11.37 8.51 -8.30
CA ALA A 65 10.93 9.76 -7.68
C ALA A 65 11.37 9.86 -6.22
N ALA A 66 11.24 8.76 -5.46
CA ALA A 66 11.61 8.72 -4.04
C ALA A 66 13.11 8.93 -3.79
N PHE A 67 13.95 8.48 -4.70
CA PHE A 67 15.42 8.51 -4.57
C PHE A 67 16.08 9.48 -5.54
N ARG A 68 15.32 10.38 -6.18
CA ARG A 68 15.84 11.38 -7.10
C ARG A 68 16.93 12.24 -6.43
N GLY A 69 18.10 12.27 -7.03
CA GLY A 69 19.23 13.03 -6.49
C GLY A 69 20.00 12.39 -5.33
N LEU A 70 19.56 11.23 -4.82
CA LEU A 70 20.23 10.55 -3.70
C LEU A 70 21.24 9.50 -4.21
N PRO A 71 22.40 9.33 -3.53
CA PRO A 71 23.37 8.27 -3.87
C PRO A 71 22.77 6.87 -3.81
N SER A 72 21.79 6.64 -2.92
CA SER A 72 21.04 5.37 -2.78
C SER A 72 20.27 4.94 -4.03
N ARG A 73 20.04 5.84 -5.00
CA ARG A 73 19.49 5.50 -6.32
C ARG A 73 20.31 4.44 -7.08
N ARG A 74 21.59 4.34 -6.79
CA ARG A 74 22.52 3.40 -7.45
C ARG A 74 22.64 2.06 -6.75
N GLN A 75 21.94 1.85 -5.63
CA GLN A 75 21.99 0.57 -4.91
C GLN A 75 21.28 -0.53 -5.72
N PRO A 76 21.75 -1.79 -5.63
CA PRO A 76 21.04 -2.93 -6.18
C PRO A 76 19.61 -3.00 -5.62
N ARG A 77 18.66 -3.28 -6.50
CA ARG A 77 17.23 -3.31 -6.22
C ARG A 77 16.57 -4.52 -6.88
N THR A 78 15.43 -4.90 -6.38
CA THR A 78 14.62 -5.96 -6.94
C THR A 78 13.16 -5.57 -6.93
N THR A 79 12.42 -6.02 -7.94
CA THR A 79 10.97 -6.01 -7.94
C THR A 79 10.49 -7.36 -7.42
N TYR A 80 9.49 -7.35 -6.55
CA TYR A 80 8.74 -8.55 -6.22
C TYR A 80 7.25 -8.28 -6.43
N PHE A 81 6.51 -9.37 -6.58
CA PHE A 81 5.09 -9.33 -6.85
C PHE A 81 4.32 -9.95 -5.69
N ALA A 82 3.13 -9.42 -5.46
CA ALA A 82 2.20 -9.96 -4.49
C ALA A 82 0.85 -10.21 -5.15
N ARG A 83 0.29 -11.41 -5.00
CA ARG A 83 -1.11 -11.69 -5.28
C ARG A 83 -1.96 -11.14 -4.16
N VAL A 84 -3.01 -10.43 -4.51
CA VAL A 84 -3.94 -9.87 -3.54
C VAL A 84 -5.36 -10.28 -3.85
N ARG A 85 -6.14 -10.49 -2.80
CA ARG A 85 -7.59 -10.52 -2.83
C ARG A 85 -8.08 -9.67 -1.68
N LEU A 86 -8.75 -8.57 -2.01
CA LEU A 86 -9.24 -7.58 -1.06
C LEU A 86 -10.70 -7.27 -1.40
N ALA A 87 -11.60 -7.52 -0.46
CA ALA A 87 -13.03 -7.35 -0.68
C ALA A 87 -13.45 -5.87 -0.69
N HIS A 88 -12.77 -5.04 0.09
CA HIS A 88 -13.17 -3.65 0.31
C HIS A 88 -11.98 -2.71 0.16
N VAL A 89 -11.82 -2.16 -1.03
CA VAL A 89 -10.77 -1.17 -1.37
C VAL A 89 -11.42 0.18 -1.64
N LEU A 90 -11.01 1.20 -0.92
CA LEU A 90 -11.39 2.59 -1.18
C LEU A 90 -10.65 3.10 -2.42
N ASP A 91 -11.38 3.38 -3.49
CA ASP A 91 -10.78 3.76 -4.77
C ASP A 91 -10.76 5.28 -4.95
N LEU A 92 -9.67 5.94 -4.58
CA LEU A 92 -9.46 7.39 -4.75
C LEU A 92 -9.03 7.78 -6.18
N VAL A 93 -8.89 6.83 -7.10
CA VAL A 93 -8.78 7.12 -8.54
C VAL A 93 -10.16 7.49 -9.10
N ASN A 94 -11.23 6.99 -8.48
CA ASN A 94 -12.60 7.30 -8.86
C ASN A 94 -13.04 8.66 -8.27
N PRO A 95 -13.39 9.67 -9.11
CA PRO A 95 -13.85 10.96 -8.63
C PRO A 95 -15.11 10.91 -7.74
N GLY A 96 -15.97 9.89 -7.94
CA GLY A 96 -17.16 9.67 -7.11
C GLY A 96 -16.80 9.35 -5.65
N ALA A 97 -15.77 8.57 -5.41
CA ALA A 97 -15.29 8.28 -4.06
C ALA A 97 -14.70 9.52 -3.38
N LEU A 98 -13.93 10.32 -4.13
CA LEU A 98 -13.40 11.61 -3.64
C LEU A 98 -14.51 12.57 -3.24
N SER A 99 -15.53 12.72 -4.10
CA SER A 99 -16.70 13.57 -3.84
C SER A 99 -17.46 13.12 -2.60
N HIS A 100 -17.67 11.81 -2.44
CA HIS A 100 -18.33 11.22 -1.27
C HIS A 100 -17.60 11.52 0.05
N LEU A 101 -16.27 11.50 0.01
CA LEU A 101 -15.41 11.79 1.16
C LEU A 101 -15.15 13.27 1.38
N ALA A 102 -15.67 14.15 0.51
CA ALA A 102 -15.36 15.58 0.47
C ALA A 102 -13.84 15.86 0.41
N ILE A 103 -13.11 15.05 -0.37
CA ILE A 103 -11.67 15.19 -0.59
C ILE A 103 -11.43 15.81 -1.96
N ASP A 104 -10.68 16.93 -1.99
CA ASP A 104 -10.20 17.50 -3.24
C ASP A 104 -9.14 16.56 -3.87
N GLN A 105 -9.26 16.31 -5.18
CA GLN A 105 -8.28 15.51 -5.93
C GLN A 105 -6.85 16.04 -5.75
N ARG A 106 -6.67 17.36 -5.68
CA ARG A 106 -5.36 17.98 -5.44
C ARG A 106 -4.74 17.57 -4.11
N ALA A 107 -5.58 17.29 -3.10
CA ALA A 107 -5.10 16.85 -1.80
C ALA A 107 -4.51 15.43 -1.83
N VAL A 108 -5.01 14.56 -2.72
CA VAL A 108 -4.44 13.21 -2.94
C VAL A 108 -3.08 13.30 -3.64
N HIS A 109 -2.90 14.30 -4.50
CA HIS A 109 -1.65 14.55 -5.23
C HIS A 109 -0.64 15.40 -4.43
N ALA A 110 -1.05 16.01 -3.33
CA ALA A 110 -0.21 16.92 -2.56
C ALA A 110 1.13 16.27 -2.13
N VAL A 111 2.17 17.10 -2.08
CA VAL A 111 3.48 16.69 -1.54
C VAL A 111 3.32 16.46 -0.04
N TRP A 112 3.57 15.23 0.40
CA TRP A 112 3.48 14.83 1.80
C TRP A 112 4.85 14.76 2.50
N ARG A 113 5.91 14.53 1.72
CA ARG A 113 7.30 14.46 2.25
C ARG A 113 7.78 15.85 2.59
N GLY A 114 8.27 16.02 3.84
CA GLY A 114 8.78 17.30 4.31
C GLY A 114 7.69 18.36 4.57
N ALA A 115 6.42 17.96 4.58
CA ALA A 115 5.34 18.84 4.99
C ALA A 115 5.41 19.09 6.51
N ASP A 116 5.29 20.36 6.91
CA ASP A 116 5.31 20.76 8.34
C ASP A 116 4.10 20.24 9.13
N ARG A 117 3.05 19.82 8.43
CA ARG A 117 1.81 19.28 9.00
C ARG A 117 1.37 18.04 8.24
N PRO A 118 0.67 17.10 8.91
CA PRO A 118 0.06 15.96 8.23
C PRO A 118 -0.84 16.42 7.07
N THR A 119 -0.70 15.78 5.92
CA THR A 119 -1.61 15.98 4.79
C THR A 119 -2.96 15.32 5.06
N VAL A 120 -4.01 15.67 4.32
CA VAL A 120 -5.35 15.08 4.50
C VAL A 120 -5.36 13.55 4.32
N THR A 121 -4.40 13.01 3.60
CA THR A 121 -4.28 11.57 3.31
C THR A 121 -3.81 10.76 4.51
N GLN A 122 -2.98 11.31 5.40
CA GLN A 122 -2.51 10.60 6.60
C GLN A 122 -3.64 10.35 7.62
N PRO A 123 -4.44 11.34 8.05
CA PRO A 123 -5.61 11.08 8.87
C PRO A 123 -6.63 10.12 8.23
N LEU A 124 -6.79 10.16 6.89
CA LEU A 124 -7.64 9.20 6.20
C LEU A 124 -7.11 7.77 6.36
N GLY A 125 -5.82 7.55 6.15
CA GLY A 125 -5.20 6.24 6.32
C GLY A 125 -5.25 5.72 7.75
N GLU A 126 -5.03 6.60 8.75
CA GLU A 126 -5.23 6.24 10.16
C GLU A 126 -6.68 5.81 10.46
N LEU A 127 -7.64 6.54 9.92
CA LEU A 127 -9.05 6.19 10.11
C LEU A 127 -9.37 4.84 9.45
N VAL A 128 -8.86 4.57 8.25
CA VAL A 128 -9.02 3.28 7.57
C VAL A 128 -8.36 2.15 8.38
N SER A 129 -7.16 2.36 8.91
CA SER A 129 -6.42 1.33 9.66
C SER A 129 -7.10 0.90 10.97
N ARG A 130 -8.08 1.68 11.46
CA ARG A 130 -8.83 1.42 12.69
C ARG A 130 -10.22 0.83 12.46
N GLN A 131 -10.58 0.55 11.21
CA GLN A 131 -11.91 0.06 10.83
C GLN A 131 -11.79 -1.25 10.05
N ASP A 132 -12.70 -2.17 10.30
CA ASP A 132 -12.75 -3.48 9.62
C ASP A 132 -13.42 -3.42 8.23
N ARG A 133 -13.87 -2.23 7.81
CA ARG A 133 -14.66 -2.08 6.59
C ARG A 133 -13.85 -1.88 5.32
N VAL A 134 -12.67 -1.26 5.42
CA VAL A 134 -11.81 -0.92 4.28
C VAL A 134 -10.43 -1.48 4.55
N SER A 135 -10.00 -2.43 3.73
CA SER A 135 -8.71 -3.11 3.88
C SER A 135 -7.56 -2.34 3.21
N ALA A 136 -7.87 -1.52 2.22
CA ALA A 136 -6.86 -0.83 1.41
C ALA A 136 -7.39 0.46 0.78
N ILE A 137 -6.45 1.32 0.37
CA ILE A 137 -6.74 2.52 -0.43
C ILE A 137 -5.97 2.39 -1.75
N ARG A 138 -6.68 2.48 -2.87
CA ARG A 138 -6.13 2.62 -4.22
C ARG A 138 -6.10 4.11 -4.57
N TYR A 139 -4.99 4.62 -5.10
CA TYR A 139 -4.83 6.04 -5.38
C TYR A 139 -3.90 6.29 -6.58
N PRO A 140 -4.05 7.42 -7.30
CA PRO A 140 -3.22 7.71 -8.47
C PRO A 140 -1.74 7.91 -8.08
N SER A 141 -0.84 7.42 -8.93
CA SER A 141 0.60 7.65 -8.79
C SER A 141 0.98 9.00 -9.39
N VAL A 142 1.42 9.92 -8.55
CA VAL A 142 1.97 11.21 -9.01
C VAL A 142 3.26 10.99 -9.78
N ALA A 143 4.08 10.01 -9.38
CA ALA A 143 5.34 9.71 -10.06
C ALA A 143 5.12 9.16 -11.48
N ALA A 144 4.07 8.35 -11.69
CA ALA A 144 3.69 7.88 -13.03
C ALA A 144 3.20 9.04 -13.90
N LEU A 145 2.34 9.91 -13.35
CA LEU A 145 1.87 11.11 -14.05
C LEU A 145 3.03 12.03 -14.46
N ASP A 146 4.00 12.28 -13.57
CA ASP A 146 5.21 13.04 -13.85
C ASP A 146 6.09 12.38 -14.93
N ALA A 147 6.03 11.06 -15.06
CA ALA A 147 6.71 10.27 -16.09
C ALA A 147 5.91 10.17 -17.41
N GLY A 148 4.70 10.74 -17.48
CA GLY A 148 3.89 10.83 -18.69
C GLY A 148 2.95 9.64 -18.94
N PHE A 149 2.64 8.84 -17.92
CA PHE A 149 1.68 7.74 -18.02
C PHE A 149 0.73 7.68 -16.81
N GLU A 150 -0.40 7.00 -16.97
CA GLU A 150 -1.33 6.73 -15.88
C GLU A 150 -0.90 5.50 -15.10
N GLY A 151 -0.94 5.60 -13.77
CA GLY A 151 -0.63 4.49 -12.88
C GLY A 151 -1.28 4.69 -11.52
N ALA A 152 -1.52 3.59 -10.81
CA ALA A 152 -2.08 3.64 -9.47
C ALA A 152 -1.23 2.84 -8.47
N ASN A 153 -1.32 3.28 -7.22
CA ASN A 153 -0.73 2.61 -6.07
C ASN A 153 -1.83 2.08 -5.15
N VAL A 154 -1.50 1.09 -4.36
CA VAL A 154 -2.36 0.50 -3.34
C VAL A 154 -1.62 0.47 -2.02
N VAL A 155 -2.19 1.06 -0.98
CA VAL A 155 -1.74 0.88 0.40
C VAL A 155 -2.69 -0.07 1.10
N ILE A 156 -2.15 -1.12 1.73
CA ILE A 156 -2.90 -2.19 2.38
C ILE A 156 -2.61 -2.13 3.87
N PHE A 157 -3.66 -2.10 4.69
CA PHE A 157 -3.58 -2.00 6.14
C PHE A 157 -3.79 -3.38 6.76
N ARG A 158 -2.75 -3.88 7.46
CA ARG A 158 -2.78 -5.24 8.02
C ARG A 158 -3.94 -5.47 8.99
N ALA A 159 -4.16 -4.51 9.89
CA ALA A 159 -5.19 -4.61 10.92
C ALA A 159 -6.62 -4.61 10.38
N SER A 160 -6.82 -4.09 9.16
CA SER A 160 -8.15 -3.91 8.54
C SER A 160 -8.47 -4.98 7.48
N LEU A 161 -7.63 -5.99 7.31
CA LEU A 161 -7.92 -7.10 6.39
C LEU A 161 -9.15 -7.86 6.86
N ALA A 162 -10.16 -7.94 6.00
CA ALA A 162 -11.40 -8.68 6.27
C ALA A 162 -11.18 -10.19 6.14
N ALA A 163 -12.10 -10.98 6.72
CA ALA A 163 -12.08 -12.44 6.52
C ALA A 163 -12.09 -12.78 5.03
N GLY A 164 -11.15 -13.63 4.60
CA GLY A 164 -10.95 -13.99 3.21
C GLY A 164 -10.06 -13.04 2.40
N ASP A 165 -9.70 -11.87 2.92
CA ASP A 165 -8.67 -11.03 2.32
C ASP A 165 -7.28 -11.65 2.50
N PHE A 166 -6.41 -11.48 1.51
CA PHE A 166 -5.00 -11.83 1.64
C PHE A 166 -4.10 -10.95 0.77
N VAL A 167 -2.86 -10.86 1.20
CA VAL A 167 -1.70 -10.35 0.45
C VAL A 167 -0.61 -11.39 0.55
N GLU A 168 -0.14 -11.93 -0.57
CA GLU A 168 0.84 -13.00 -0.63
C GLU A 168 1.96 -12.66 -1.58
N VAL A 169 3.17 -12.56 -1.08
CA VAL A 169 4.37 -12.34 -1.90
C VAL A 169 4.78 -13.66 -2.52
N ILE A 170 4.96 -13.62 -3.85
CA ILE A 170 5.24 -14.80 -4.67
C ILE A 170 6.73 -14.81 -5.00
N GLY A 171 7.35 -15.94 -4.73
CA GLY A 171 8.71 -16.25 -5.11
C GLY A 171 8.80 -17.06 -6.42
N PRO A 172 10.01 -17.51 -6.76
CA PRO A 172 10.20 -18.48 -7.83
C PRO A 172 9.33 -19.73 -7.59
N ASP A 173 8.88 -20.35 -8.68
CA ASP A 173 8.06 -21.55 -8.66
C ASP A 173 6.74 -21.41 -7.88
N ASP A 174 6.16 -20.20 -7.88
CA ASP A 174 4.92 -19.88 -7.16
C ASP A 174 5.00 -20.09 -5.63
N ALA A 175 6.19 -20.19 -5.06
CA ALA A 175 6.37 -20.34 -3.63
C ALA A 175 5.87 -19.09 -2.87
N SER A 176 5.09 -19.30 -1.82
CA SER A 176 4.70 -18.23 -0.90
C SER A 176 5.89 -17.83 -0.02
N LEU A 177 6.38 -16.60 -0.16
CA LEU A 177 7.52 -16.08 0.61
C LEU A 177 7.09 -15.35 1.88
N ASP A 178 5.95 -14.68 1.83
CA ASP A 178 5.41 -13.92 2.95
C ASP A 178 3.91 -13.70 2.72
N ARG A 179 3.10 -13.73 3.79
CA ARG A 179 1.65 -13.63 3.64
C ARG A 179 0.99 -12.93 4.82
N TRP A 180 0.09 -12.01 4.50
CA TRP A 180 -0.90 -11.47 5.42
C TRP A 180 -2.28 -12.00 5.05
N THR A 181 -3.08 -12.36 6.06
CA THR A 181 -4.48 -12.76 5.89
C THR A 181 -5.36 -11.97 6.84
N GLY A 182 -6.60 -11.73 6.43
CA GLY A 182 -7.63 -11.21 7.32
C GLY A 182 -7.92 -12.19 8.46
N ARG A 183 -8.32 -11.68 9.61
CA ARG A 183 -8.72 -12.51 10.74
C ARG A 183 -10.08 -13.15 10.44
N ASP A 184 -10.18 -14.45 10.65
CA ASP A 184 -11.46 -15.10 10.69
C ASP A 184 -12.26 -14.60 11.91
N ALA A 185 -13.60 -14.69 11.84
CA ALA A 185 -14.50 -14.24 12.92
C ALA A 185 -14.20 -14.90 14.30
N SER A 186 -13.40 -15.95 14.34
CA SER A 186 -12.90 -16.64 15.53
C SER A 186 -11.70 -15.97 16.19
N GLY A 187 -11.08 -14.96 15.56
CA GLY A 187 -9.89 -14.27 16.10
C GLY A 187 -8.59 -15.07 16.07
N GLU A 188 -8.58 -16.27 15.49
CA GLU A 188 -7.37 -17.08 15.34
C GLU A 188 -6.59 -16.70 14.08
N GLU A 189 -5.30 -16.42 14.22
CA GLU A 189 -4.39 -16.36 13.07
C GLU A 189 -4.23 -17.77 12.48
N PRO A 190 -4.58 -18.01 11.21
CA PRO A 190 -4.33 -19.29 10.58
C PRO A 190 -2.80 -19.51 10.46
N GLY A 191 -2.27 -20.38 11.31
CA GLY A 191 -1.02 -21.09 11.03
C GLY A 191 0.29 -20.42 11.43
N ARG A 192 0.54 -20.20 12.73
CA ARG A 192 1.89 -20.41 13.24
C ARG A 192 2.12 -21.92 13.35
N ARG A 193 2.74 -22.52 12.35
CA ARG A 193 3.38 -23.83 12.55
C ARG A 193 4.67 -23.59 13.33
N SER A 194 4.71 -24.16 14.51
CA SER A 194 5.88 -24.29 15.39
C SER A 194 7.03 -25.07 14.72
#